data_284fed2a709b59fde2672efe1ca82676
#
_entry.id   284fed2a709b59fde2672efe1ca82676
#
_cell.length_a   1.000
_cell.length_b   1.000
_cell.length_c   1.000
_cell.angle_alpha   90.00
_cell.angle_beta   90.00
_cell.angle_gamma   90.00
#
_symmetry.space_group_name_H-M   'P 1'
#
loop_
_entity.id
_entity.type
_entity.pdbx_description
1 polymer ?
#
loop_
_entity_poly.entity_id
_entity_poly.type
_entity_poly.pdbx_seq_one_letter_code
_entity_poly.pdbx_strand_id
1 'polypeptide(L)' 'MNMKIKEGDMITEGGISYVVEKDEEGTLWGVSNNAEYEIELSENFVPDALFSS' A
#
# COMPACT_ATOMS: atom_id res chain seq x y z
N MET A 1 -15.85 -0.46 10.91
CA MET A 1 -15.54 0.53 9.88
C MET A 1 -14.42 0.01 9.01
N ASN A 2 -14.63 -0.04 7.72
CA ASN A 2 -13.65 -0.57 6.81
C ASN A 2 -12.68 0.52 6.39
N MET A 3 -11.40 0.31 6.68
CA MET A 3 -10.37 1.20 6.23
C MET A 3 -9.77 0.60 4.97
N LYS A 4 -10.22 1.12 3.84
CA LYS A 4 -9.68 0.66 2.56
C LYS A 4 -8.45 1.48 2.22
N ILE A 5 -7.41 0.78 1.77
CA ILE A 5 -6.23 1.46 1.29
C ILE A 5 -6.54 2.10 -0.06
N LYS A 6 -5.87 3.19 -0.36
CA LYS A 6 -6.05 3.88 -1.62
C LYS A 6 -4.74 4.49 -2.06
N GLU A 7 -4.68 4.88 -3.30
CA GLU A 7 -3.49 5.49 -3.86
C GLU A 7 -3.06 6.69 -3.02
N GLY A 8 -1.78 6.77 -2.71
CA GLY A 8 -1.22 7.86 -1.93
C GLY A 8 -1.09 7.55 -0.44
N ASP A 9 -1.75 6.51 0.04
CA ASP A 9 -1.62 6.14 1.44
C ASP A 9 -0.24 5.54 1.70
N MET A 10 0.16 5.58 2.96
CA MET A 10 1.39 4.90 3.39
C MET A 10 0.99 3.76 4.32
N ILE A 11 1.57 2.59 4.10
CA ILE A 11 1.28 1.43 4.93
C ILE A 11 2.58 0.84 5.44
N THR A 12 2.47 0.09 6.52
CA THR A 12 3.60 -0.67 7.07
C THR A 12 3.20 -2.13 7.13
N GLU A 13 4.07 -2.99 6.64
CA GLU A 13 3.81 -4.42 6.64
C GLU A 13 5.12 -5.16 6.82
N GLY A 14 5.17 -6.04 7.82
CA GLY A 14 6.38 -6.81 8.07
C GLY A 14 7.59 -5.94 8.40
N GLY A 15 7.38 -4.76 8.98
CA GLY A 15 8.45 -3.86 9.35
C GLY A 15 8.93 -2.98 8.21
N ILE A 16 8.28 -3.04 7.06
CA ILE A 16 8.67 -2.25 5.90
C ILE A 16 7.55 -1.27 5.57
N SER A 17 7.93 -0.03 5.28
CA SER A 17 6.97 1.01 4.91
C SER A 17 6.84 1.07 3.40
N TYR A 18 5.59 1.17 2.94
CA TYR A 18 5.28 1.24 1.51
C TYR A 18 4.37 2.42 1.24
N VAL A 19 4.48 2.98 0.04
CA VAL A 19 3.51 3.95 -0.46
C VAL A 19 2.60 3.20 -1.43
N VAL A 20 1.31 3.43 -1.32
CA VAL A 20 0.33 2.74 -2.18
C VAL A 20 0.24 3.48 -3.51
N GLU A 21 0.44 2.74 -4.59
CA GLU A 21 0.35 3.26 -5.94
C GLU A 21 -0.62 2.42 -6.74
N LYS A 22 -1.17 3.00 -7.79
CA LYS A 22 -2.11 2.31 -8.65
C LYS A 22 -1.53 2.27 -10.06
N ASP A 23 -1.57 1.08 -10.69
CA ASP A 23 -1.07 0.95 -12.04
C ASP A 23 -2.16 1.27 -13.06
N GLU A 24 -1.83 1.10 -14.34
CA GLU A 24 -2.75 1.44 -15.43
C GLU A 24 -4.01 0.57 -15.41
N GLU A 25 -3.92 -0.61 -14.83
CA GLU A 25 -5.05 -1.52 -14.77
C GLU A 25 -5.91 -1.31 -13.54
N GLY A 26 -5.51 -0.38 -12.67
CA GLY A 26 -6.24 -0.13 -11.45
C GLY A 26 -5.81 -1.01 -10.29
N THR A 27 -4.75 -1.79 -10.45
CA THR A 27 -4.24 -2.64 -9.39
C THR A 27 -3.41 -1.80 -8.41
N LEU A 28 -3.63 -2.02 -7.13
CA LEU A 28 -2.88 -1.31 -6.10
C LEU A 28 -1.58 -2.04 -5.81
N TRP A 29 -0.53 -1.28 -5.62
CA TRP A 29 0.80 -1.80 -5.31
C TRP A 29 1.36 -1.04 -4.12
N GLY A 30 2.10 -1.75 -3.27
CA GLY A 30 2.90 -1.11 -2.22
C GLY A 30 4.34 -1.04 -2.71
N VAL A 31 4.88 0.17 -2.73
CA VAL A 31 6.24 0.40 -3.19
C VAL A 31 7.05 0.96 -2.03
N SER A 32 8.12 0.27 -1.64
CA SER A 32 8.93 0.69 -0.51
C SER A 32 9.85 1.84 -0.93
N ASN A 33 10.50 2.44 0.06
CA ASN A 33 11.50 3.47 -0.19
C ASN A 33 12.54 2.92 -1.15
N ASN A 34 12.94 3.74 -2.10
CA ASN A 34 13.93 3.37 -3.12
C ASN A 34 13.43 2.27 -4.06
N ALA A 35 12.11 1.98 -4.02
CA ALA A 35 11.50 0.94 -4.85
C ALA A 35 12.19 -0.41 -4.70
N GLU A 36 12.74 -0.68 -3.50
CA GLU A 36 13.46 -1.92 -3.26
C GLU A 36 12.52 -3.11 -3.21
N TYR A 37 11.31 -2.90 -2.71
CA TYR A 37 10.29 -3.94 -2.64
C TYR A 37 9.00 -3.43 -3.22
N GLU A 38 8.31 -4.29 -3.95
CA GLU A 38 6.98 -3.99 -4.46
C GLU A 38 6.10 -5.18 -4.16
N ILE A 39 4.91 -4.91 -3.61
CA ILE A 39 3.96 -5.97 -3.31
C ILE A 39 2.60 -5.60 -3.90
N GLU A 40 1.90 -6.61 -4.41
CA GLU A 40 0.57 -6.38 -4.93
C GLU A 40 -0.41 -6.35 -3.77
N LEU A 41 -1.32 -5.39 -3.80
CA LEU A 41 -2.28 -5.20 -2.73
C LEU A 41 -3.69 -5.33 -3.30
N SER A 42 -4.56 -6.03 -2.56
CA SER A 42 -5.98 -5.99 -2.91
C SER A 42 -6.60 -4.83 -2.16
N GLU A 43 -7.76 -4.38 -2.61
CA GLU A 43 -8.43 -3.28 -1.90
C GLU A 43 -8.89 -3.68 -0.51
N ASN A 44 -8.91 -4.98 -0.22
CA ASN A 44 -9.27 -5.48 1.11
C ASN A 44 -8.04 -5.83 1.94
N PHE A 45 -6.85 -5.51 1.46
CA PHE A 45 -5.63 -5.78 2.18
C PHE A 45 -5.61 -5.01 3.51
N VAL A 46 -5.22 -5.70 4.58
CA VAL A 46 -5.16 -5.08 5.91
C VAL A 46 -3.69 -5.02 6.32
N PRO A 47 -3.07 -3.84 6.24
CA PRO A 47 -1.67 -3.70 6.67
C PRO A 47 -1.56 -3.67 8.17
N ASP A 48 -0.32 -3.83 8.67
CA ASP A 48 -0.07 -3.70 10.10
C ASP A 48 -0.38 -2.28 10.59
N ALA A 49 -0.11 -1.29 9.75
CA ALA A 49 -0.42 0.10 10.07
C ALA A 49 -0.77 0.83 8.79
N LEU A 50 -1.67 1.80 8.89
CA LEU A 50 -2.14 2.58 7.75
C LEU A 50 -2.12 4.05 8.10
N PHE A 51 -1.49 4.83 7.23
CA PHE A 51 -1.43 6.29 7.38
C PHE A 51 -2.04 6.91 6.12
N SER A 52 -3.20 7.54 6.27
CA SER A 52 -3.88 8.19 5.16
C SER A 52 -3.17 9.48 4.78
N SER A 53 -3.11 9.75 3.49
CA SER A 53 -2.55 11.01 3.02
C SER A 53 -3.60 12.11 2.99
#